data_d6d9176f2d327af38a3899b8c2d57633
#
_entry.id   d6d9176f2d327af38a3899b8c2d57633
#
_cell.length_a   1.000
_cell.length_b   1.000
_cell.length_c   1.000
_cell.angle_alpha   90.00
_cell.angle_beta   90.00
_cell.angle_gamma   90.00
#
_symmetry.space_group_name_H-M   'P 1'
#
loop_
_entity.id
_entity.type
_entity.pdbx_description
1 polymer ?
#
loop_
_entity_poly.entity_id
_entity_poly.type
_entity_poly.pdbx_seq_one_letter_code
_entity_poly.pdbx_strand_id
1 'polypeptide(L)'
;MADYRIILDQLDVAMRLGIHPHEAEPQRVRLSVEMLVSYPAAPSSDAIDQVLDYDFVRAGIHRLARGSGYALQETLVDAVAALCLADDRVREVRVRSMKLDVYPDARVGCEIVRRR
;
A
#
# COMPACT_ATOMS: atom_id res chain seq x y z
N MET A 1 -9.02 -6.28 -23.49
CA MET A 1 -8.87 -5.99 -22.05
C MET A 1 -8.70 -4.50 -21.86
N ALA A 2 -9.30 -3.97 -20.84
CA ALA A 2 -9.13 -2.56 -20.46
C ALA A 2 -8.27 -2.49 -19.20
N ASP A 3 -7.14 -1.79 -19.29
CA ASP A 3 -6.18 -1.70 -18.19
C ASP A 3 -6.20 -0.29 -17.61
N TYR A 4 -6.19 -0.23 -16.28
CA TYR A 4 -6.17 1.04 -15.56
C TYR A 4 -5.14 0.98 -14.45
N ARG A 5 -4.56 2.12 -14.10
CA ARG A 5 -3.80 2.27 -12.86
C ARG A 5 -4.70 2.88 -11.80
N ILE A 6 -4.81 2.21 -10.66
CA ILE A 6 -5.51 2.72 -9.50
C ILE A 6 -4.43 3.21 -8.54
N ILE A 7 -4.55 4.45 -8.09
CA ILE A 7 -3.49 5.10 -7.32
C ILE A 7 -4.05 5.56 -5.99
N LEU A 8 -3.45 5.09 -4.90
CA LEU A 8 -3.65 5.60 -3.55
C LEU A 8 -2.38 6.37 -3.19
N ASP A 9 -2.46 7.70 -3.26
CA ASP A 9 -1.28 8.55 -3.15
C ASP A 9 -1.15 9.14 -1.76
N GLN A 10 -0.03 8.84 -1.11
CA GLN A 10 0.40 9.45 0.15
C GLN A 10 -0.60 9.27 1.29
N LEU A 11 -0.95 8.03 1.58
CA LEU A 11 -1.73 7.71 2.78
C LEU A 11 -0.80 7.73 4.00
N ASP A 12 -1.08 8.63 4.94
CA ASP A 12 -0.33 8.73 6.18
C ASP A 12 -1.00 7.90 7.28
N VAL A 13 -0.23 7.03 7.92
CA VAL A 13 -0.70 6.19 9.02
C VAL A 13 0.31 6.23 10.16
N ALA A 14 -0.17 6.04 11.39
CA ALA A 14 0.68 5.83 12.55
C ALA A 14 0.84 4.34 12.78
N MET A 15 2.09 3.86 12.82
CA MET A 15 2.36 2.44 13.04
C MET A 15 3.76 2.21 13.59
N ARG A 16 3.95 1.07 14.24
CA ARG A 16 5.27 0.65 14.67
C ARG A 16 6.04 0.12 13.48
N LEU A 17 7.23 0.68 13.26
CA LEU A 17 8.07 0.30 12.13
C LEU A 17 9.53 0.58 12.47
N GLY A 18 10.31 -0.48 12.69
CA GLY A 18 11.73 -0.36 12.96
C GLY A 18 12.22 -1.34 14.01
N ILE A 19 13.55 -1.34 14.18
CA ILE A 19 14.25 -2.26 15.08
C ILE A 19 14.82 -1.57 16.33
N HIS A 20 14.82 -0.24 16.36
CA HIS A 20 15.41 0.52 17.46
C HIS A 20 14.41 0.70 18.61
N PRO A 21 14.86 0.83 19.88
CA PRO A 21 13.95 0.98 21.02
C PRO A 21 12.97 2.15 20.89
N HIS A 22 13.41 3.28 20.32
CA HIS A 22 12.54 4.44 20.12
C HIS A 22 11.47 4.20 19.03
N GLU A 23 11.63 3.16 18.22
CA GLU A 23 10.69 2.79 17.16
C GLU A 23 9.59 1.83 17.66
N ALA A 24 9.59 1.47 18.94
CA ALA A 24 8.53 0.70 19.57
C ALA A 24 7.21 1.47 19.65
N GLU A 25 7.27 2.80 19.66
CA GLU A 25 6.10 3.66 19.61
C GLU A 25 5.66 3.87 18.14
N PRO A 26 4.36 4.12 17.89
CA PRO A 26 3.90 4.40 16.55
C PRO A 26 4.59 5.63 15.94
N GLN A 27 4.94 5.52 14.67
CA GLN A 27 5.59 6.55 13.88
C GLN A 27 4.72 6.92 12.69
N ARG A 28 4.94 8.10 12.12
CA ARG A 28 4.26 8.50 10.90
C ARG A 28 4.91 7.82 9.71
N VAL A 29 4.12 7.02 9.00
CA VAL A 29 4.55 6.30 7.81
C VAL A 29 3.63 6.70 6.66
N ARG A 30 4.23 7.05 5.54
CA ARG A 30 3.50 7.43 4.32
C ARG A 30 3.57 6.30 3.32
N LEU A 31 2.40 5.81 2.91
CA LEU A 31 2.30 4.73 1.94
C LEU A 31 1.64 5.24 0.66
N SER A 32 2.24 4.89 -0.47
CA SER A 32 1.68 5.14 -1.79
C SER A 32 1.58 3.80 -2.52
N VAL A 33 0.45 3.55 -3.16
CA VAL A 33 0.16 2.30 -3.84
C VAL A 33 -0.33 2.58 -5.25
N GLU A 34 0.24 1.91 -6.23
CA GLU A 34 -0.25 1.88 -7.61
C GLU A 34 -0.56 0.44 -7.99
N MET A 35 -1.77 0.21 -8.49
CA MET A 35 -2.21 -1.10 -8.95
C MET A 35 -2.53 -1.03 -10.44
N LEU A 36 -1.91 -1.89 -11.24
CA LEU A 36 -2.31 -2.11 -12.61
C LEU A 36 -3.41 -3.16 -12.60
N VAL A 37 -4.63 -2.75 -12.96
CA VAL A 37 -5.80 -3.63 -12.97
C VAL A 37 -6.28 -3.84 -14.40
N SER A 38 -6.70 -5.06 -14.69
CA SER A 38 -7.22 -5.44 -16.01
C SER A 38 -8.66 -5.91 -15.87
N TYR A 39 -9.53 -5.30 -16.67
CA TYR A 39 -10.94 -5.67 -16.77
C TYR A 39 -11.23 -6.26 -18.15
N PRO A 40 -12.27 -7.10 -18.29
CA PRO A 40 -12.66 -7.62 -19.61
C PRO A 40 -12.98 -6.52 -20.61
N ALA A 41 -13.55 -5.41 -20.13
CA ALA A 41 -13.89 -4.23 -20.93
C ALA A 41 -13.93 -2.99 -20.04
N ALA A 42 -13.94 -1.81 -20.66
CA ALA A 42 -14.17 -0.57 -19.92
C ALA A 42 -15.57 -0.61 -19.28
N PRO A 43 -15.76 0.03 -18.10
CA PRO A 43 -17.07 0.06 -17.45
C PRO A 43 -18.11 0.71 -18.38
N SER A 44 -19.22 0.03 -18.57
CA SER A 44 -20.26 0.48 -19.53
C SER A 44 -21.44 1.18 -18.87
N SER A 45 -21.66 0.95 -17.57
CA SER A 45 -22.83 1.50 -16.84
C SER A 45 -22.41 2.42 -15.69
N ASP A 46 -21.13 2.77 -15.58
CA ASP A 46 -20.60 3.65 -14.53
C ASP A 46 -20.95 3.13 -13.12
N ALA A 47 -20.86 1.81 -12.93
CA ALA A 47 -21.23 1.15 -11.68
C ALA A 47 -19.99 0.57 -10.99
N ILE A 48 -19.94 0.67 -9.67
CA ILE A 48 -18.80 0.20 -8.86
C ILE A 48 -18.57 -1.31 -8.98
N ASP A 49 -19.61 -2.08 -9.26
CA ASP A 49 -19.48 -3.53 -9.41
C ASP A 49 -18.72 -3.96 -10.67
N GLN A 50 -18.45 -3.02 -11.57
CA GLN A 50 -17.68 -3.26 -12.80
C GLN A 50 -16.18 -3.08 -12.61
N VAL A 51 -15.75 -2.53 -11.49
CA VAL A 51 -14.36 -2.14 -11.24
C VAL A 51 -13.92 -2.59 -9.85
N LEU A 52 -12.61 -2.52 -9.60
CA LEU A 52 -12.05 -2.74 -8.29
C LEU A 52 -12.40 -1.57 -7.37
N ASP A 53 -12.99 -1.87 -6.22
CA ASP A 53 -13.23 -0.88 -5.17
C ASP A 53 -11.96 -0.76 -4.33
N TYR A 54 -11.24 0.35 -4.48
CA TYR A 54 -9.97 0.59 -3.79
C TYR A 54 -10.10 0.77 -2.28
N ASP A 55 -11.31 0.92 -1.75
CA ASP A 55 -11.52 1.05 -0.30
C ASP A 55 -10.93 -0.15 0.48
N PHE A 56 -10.88 -1.34 -0.12
CA PHE A 56 -10.30 -2.50 0.55
C PHE A 56 -8.80 -2.33 0.83
N VAL A 57 -8.09 -1.62 -0.05
CA VAL A 57 -6.66 -1.35 0.12
C VAL A 57 -6.44 -0.40 1.31
N ARG A 58 -7.16 0.71 1.33
CA ARG A 58 -7.06 1.68 2.42
C ARG A 58 -7.44 1.04 3.76
N ALA A 59 -8.55 0.34 3.80
CA ALA A 59 -9.01 -0.36 5.02
C ALA A 59 -8.00 -1.42 5.48
N GLY A 60 -7.45 -2.17 4.53
CA GLY A 60 -6.44 -3.18 4.82
C GLY A 60 -5.15 -2.60 5.35
N ILE A 61 -4.69 -1.48 4.82
CA ILE A 61 -3.50 -0.77 5.33
C ILE A 61 -3.75 -0.29 6.77
N HIS A 62 -4.90 0.30 7.05
CA HIS A 62 -5.23 0.71 8.41
C HIS A 62 -5.27 -0.48 9.38
N ARG A 63 -5.75 -1.63 8.93
CA ARG A 63 -5.75 -2.86 9.71
C ARG A 63 -4.33 -3.33 10.03
N LEU A 64 -3.43 -3.32 9.03
CA LEU A 64 -2.01 -3.65 9.23
C LEU A 64 -1.34 -2.67 10.20
N ALA A 65 -1.66 -1.40 10.11
CA ALA A 65 -1.09 -0.35 10.97
C ALA A 65 -1.51 -0.53 12.44
N ARG A 66 -2.69 -1.08 12.69
CA ARG A 66 -3.19 -1.35 14.05
C ARG A 66 -2.63 -2.64 14.66
N GLY A 67 -1.91 -3.44 13.88
CA GLY A 67 -1.29 -4.67 14.35
C GLY A 67 -0.03 -4.42 15.15
N SER A 68 0.77 -5.47 15.36
CA SER A 68 2.00 -5.41 16.15
C SER A 68 3.14 -4.65 15.48
N GLY A 69 2.95 -4.25 14.22
CA GLY A 69 3.96 -3.54 13.46
C GLY A 69 4.94 -4.45 12.73
N TYR A 70 5.96 -3.83 12.15
CA TYR A 70 7.00 -4.52 11.41
C TYR A 70 8.37 -4.02 11.81
N ALA A 71 9.35 -4.90 11.81
CA ALA A 71 10.75 -4.52 12.04
C ALA A 71 11.34 -3.80 10.82
N LEU A 72 10.97 -4.25 9.61
CA LEU A 72 11.58 -3.79 8.37
C LEU A 72 10.52 -3.18 7.44
N GLN A 73 10.93 -2.12 6.72
CA GLN A 73 10.08 -1.53 5.68
C GLN A 73 9.82 -2.52 4.55
N GLU A 74 10.78 -3.38 4.23
CA GLU A 74 10.62 -4.43 3.22
C GLU A 74 9.48 -5.37 3.56
N THR A 75 9.36 -5.76 4.82
CA THR A 75 8.25 -6.61 5.28
C THR A 75 6.90 -5.89 5.16
N LEU A 76 6.88 -4.60 5.49
CA LEU A 76 5.67 -3.78 5.36
C LEU A 76 5.21 -3.69 3.91
N VAL A 77 6.11 -3.33 2.98
CA VAL A 77 5.71 -3.18 1.57
C VAL A 77 5.31 -4.51 0.95
N ASP A 78 5.94 -5.63 1.37
CA ASP A 78 5.52 -6.97 0.96
C ASP A 78 4.10 -7.28 1.43
N ALA A 79 3.77 -6.95 2.67
CA ALA A 79 2.44 -7.19 3.23
C ALA A 79 1.36 -6.37 2.49
N VAL A 80 1.65 -5.11 2.17
CA VAL A 80 0.74 -4.26 1.41
C VAL A 80 0.58 -4.78 -0.02
N ALA A 81 1.67 -5.22 -0.66
CA ALA A 81 1.60 -5.81 -1.99
C ALA A 81 0.73 -7.07 -2.00
N ALA A 82 0.89 -7.95 -1.00
CA ALA A 82 0.07 -9.15 -0.87
C ALA A 82 -1.42 -8.82 -0.69
N LEU A 83 -1.71 -7.80 0.10
CA LEU A 83 -3.08 -7.29 0.28
C LEU A 83 -3.71 -6.89 -1.06
N CYS A 84 -2.97 -6.13 -1.89
CA CYS A 84 -3.46 -5.68 -3.18
C CYS A 84 -3.65 -6.85 -4.15
N LEU A 85 -2.72 -7.79 -4.17
CA LEU A 85 -2.75 -8.95 -5.07
C LEU A 85 -3.80 -10.00 -4.68
N ALA A 86 -4.48 -9.84 -3.54
CA ALA A 86 -5.60 -10.70 -3.17
C ALA A 86 -6.77 -10.60 -4.16
N ASP A 87 -6.93 -9.45 -4.83
CA ASP A 87 -7.86 -9.33 -5.96
C ASP A 87 -7.13 -9.75 -7.25
N ASP A 88 -7.62 -10.77 -7.92
CA ASP A 88 -6.94 -11.35 -9.08
C ASP A 88 -6.99 -10.47 -10.34
N ARG A 89 -7.78 -9.39 -10.34
CA ARG A 89 -7.74 -8.38 -11.40
C ARG A 89 -6.50 -7.50 -11.32
N VAL A 90 -5.85 -7.44 -10.15
CA VAL A 90 -4.59 -6.72 -9.98
C VAL A 90 -3.46 -7.53 -10.60
N ARG A 91 -2.86 -7.02 -11.67
CA ARG A 91 -1.79 -7.69 -12.42
C ARG A 91 -0.41 -7.31 -11.92
N GLU A 92 -0.27 -6.09 -11.42
CA GLU A 92 0.97 -5.56 -10.91
C GLU A 92 0.64 -4.55 -9.82
N VAL A 93 1.49 -4.49 -8.80
CA VAL A 93 1.38 -3.48 -7.74
C VAL A 93 2.74 -2.89 -7.44
N ARG A 94 2.76 -1.57 -7.27
CA ARG A 94 3.91 -0.83 -6.76
C ARG A 94 3.53 -0.27 -5.41
N VAL A 95 4.34 -0.56 -4.39
CA VAL A 95 4.14 -0.08 -3.03
C VAL A 95 5.39 0.68 -2.59
N ARG A 96 5.19 1.89 -2.10
CA ARG A 96 6.25 2.74 -1.57
C ARG A 96 5.92 3.12 -0.14
N SER A 97 6.85 2.88 0.78
CA SER A 97 6.74 3.34 2.17
C SER A 97 7.81 4.39 2.44
N MET A 98 7.45 5.41 3.24
CA MET A 98 8.36 6.45 3.68
C MET A 98 8.15 6.69 5.16
N LYS A 99 9.22 6.60 5.96
CA LYS A 99 9.22 7.11 7.33
C LYS A 99 9.46 8.60 7.30
N LEU A 100 8.61 9.36 7.96
CA LEU A 100 8.63 10.82 7.87
C LEU A 100 9.52 11.48 8.93
N ASP A 101 9.81 10.78 10.03
CA ASP A 101 10.38 11.39 11.22
C ASP A 101 11.72 10.77 11.68
N VAL A 102 12.39 9.99 10.81
CA VAL A 102 13.66 9.34 11.16
C VAL A 102 14.78 10.35 11.25
N TYR A 103 14.87 11.23 10.26
CA TYR A 103 15.91 12.24 10.17
C TYR A 103 15.30 13.63 10.06
N PRO A 104 15.97 14.67 10.58
CA PRO A 104 15.50 16.04 10.42
C PRO A 104 15.67 16.57 8.98
N ASP A 105 16.57 15.95 8.22
CA ASP A 105 16.96 16.43 6.88
C ASP A 105 16.58 15.49 5.74
N ALA A 106 15.95 14.33 6.02
CA ALA A 106 15.57 13.39 4.98
C ALA A 106 14.44 12.46 5.44
N ARG A 107 13.59 12.06 4.49
CA ARG A 107 12.70 10.92 4.66
C ARG A 107 13.39 9.68 4.12
N VAL A 108 13.10 8.52 4.70
CA VAL A 108 13.72 7.26 4.30
C VAL A 108 12.64 6.22 4.07
N GLY A 109 12.77 5.48 3.00
CA GLY A 109 11.76 4.51 2.64
C GLY A 109 12.25 3.39 1.75
N CYS A 110 11.29 2.62 1.28
CA CYS A 110 11.50 1.42 0.48
C CYS A 110 10.36 1.30 -0.52
N GLU A 111 10.67 0.79 -1.70
CA GLU A 111 9.69 0.60 -2.75
C GLU A 111 9.85 -0.80 -3.33
N ILE A 112 8.71 -1.42 -3.67
CA ILE A 112 8.69 -2.73 -4.29
C ILE A 112 7.69 -2.74 -5.45
N VAL A 113 7.99 -3.54 -6.47
CA VAL A 113 7.05 -3.87 -7.54
C VAL A 113 6.86 -5.38 -7.54
N ARG A 114 5.61 -5.82 -7.51
CA ARG A 114 5.22 -7.23 -7.59
C ARG A 114 4.30 -7.43 -8.77
N ARG A 115 4.57 -8.45 -9.55
CA ARG A 115 3.73 -8.90 -10.66
C ARG A 115 3.12 -10.25 -10.35
N ARG A 116 1.89 -10.41 -10.86
CA ARG A 116 1.19 -11.69 -10.77
C ARG A 116 1.81 -12.70 -11.72
#